data_32a87e0b92b2f2194a6ce6c2d8a40bc6
#
_entry.id   32a87e0b92b2f2194a6ce6c2d8a40bc6
#
_cell.length_a   1.000
_cell.length_b   1.000
_cell.length_c   1.000
_cell.angle_alpha   90.00
_cell.angle_beta   90.00
_cell.angle_gamma   90.00
#
_symmetry.space_group_name_H-M   'P 1'
#
loop_
_entity.id
_entity.type
_entity.pdbx_description
1 polymer ?
#
loop_
_entity_poly.entity_id
_entity_poly.type
_entity_poly.pdbx_seq_one_letter_code
_entity_poly.pdbx_strand_id
1 'polypeptide(L)'
;MKASEAFLLHGEMVSTGLRQEGNYRETYVGVLKSVETGEKEFLVVPDPKVDIYIARPQFRTNTIKKECERKDHCDVYKTPTTQIASTIFRAINGRNFYGYLPEKKMLSDPYVYAADIEYAARLKFALNKTNHGKRPQAYNVGHLDIETDVTGSEQIILITFMNGDGNTYVGVLKEFFTKGVVVTPSDTKEDIERKNQELIDKRRAGVDKLWAKTEREFRGKLSDEARDIYDKSDSIKIHLNVCDTEVSLIRWIFDKIHESKPDFITIWNIAYDIPYIMNRLKFRGVDPTTVFCHPDVPKQFRKCDFHLDKGKKDSHITDLWSWLHCTDYSCWLDAMCLYGRLRKAKGRDSSYKLNDIGAKEIGAGKLEFGDGEGHYDMQMKHQVEYTVYNVVDVLILRVMELKNKDVFNLVMLSGDSMMDAFNHEAIKLKNSFFVYLDGKGMVPGTVGETLDQEFDKWLHNRGGAVLDPERSFANIAVASLRETDDVGRVCRFVCDLDVTSEYPSCDMAFNITRETKLATVLNIDNTNRAGKIIDVNDVRLEPNDPRLGEAGKQLKNIDVNSWFLAAIYVKSNVMRLAKTFSLPSYDEVDAIIAQKYPELCTDLVTEKA
;
A
#
# COMPACT_ATOMS: atom_id res chain seq x y z
N MET A 1 6.98 -0.31 28.61
CA MET A 1 7.21 1.03 27.97
C MET A 1 6.11 1.99 28.37
N LYS A 2 6.39 3.28 28.62
CA LYS A 2 5.34 4.28 28.86
C LYS A 2 4.71 4.73 27.56
N ALA A 3 3.40 4.93 27.53
CA ALA A 3 2.68 5.36 26.32
C ALA A 3 3.19 6.71 25.76
N SER A 4 3.73 7.59 26.61
CA SER A 4 4.33 8.88 26.20
C SER A 4 5.67 8.74 25.43
N GLU A 5 6.26 7.56 25.45
CA GLU A 5 7.52 7.23 24.79
C GLU A 5 7.35 6.18 23.69
N ALA A 6 6.15 5.60 23.59
CA ALA A 6 5.89 4.49 22.71
C ALA A 6 5.54 4.95 21.28
N PHE A 7 6.18 4.32 20.30
CA PHE A 7 5.86 4.40 18.89
C PHE A 7 5.47 3.00 18.39
N LEU A 8 4.31 2.87 17.76
CA LEU A 8 3.89 1.61 17.16
C LEU A 8 4.64 1.39 15.84
N LEU A 9 5.57 0.44 15.86
CA LEU A 9 6.38 0.12 14.69
C LEU A 9 5.55 -0.67 13.66
N HIS A 10 5.02 -1.81 14.04
CA HIS A 10 4.10 -2.64 13.27
C HIS A 10 3.28 -3.56 14.18
N GLY A 11 2.39 -4.35 13.62
CA GLY A 11 1.64 -5.36 14.40
C GLY A 11 0.64 -6.11 13.58
N GLU A 12 0.23 -7.26 14.12
CA GLU A 12 -0.58 -8.26 13.45
C GLU A 12 -1.82 -8.62 14.27
N MET A 13 -2.95 -8.79 13.57
CA MET A 13 -4.11 -9.47 14.14
C MET A 13 -3.91 -10.97 14.01
N VAL A 14 -4.00 -11.67 15.13
CA VAL A 14 -3.84 -13.11 15.24
C VAL A 14 -5.15 -13.74 15.67
N SER A 15 -5.67 -14.64 14.86
CA SER A 15 -6.82 -15.48 15.25
C SER A 15 -6.32 -16.61 16.16
N THR A 16 -6.71 -16.58 17.42
CA THR A 16 -6.19 -17.56 18.41
C THR A 16 -6.88 -18.91 18.37
N GLY A 17 -7.90 -19.08 17.51
CA GLY A 17 -8.65 -20.35 17.40
C GLY A 17 -9.41 -20.78 18.66
N LEU A 18 -9.27 -20.07 19.77
CA LEU A 18 -9.93 -20.35 21.03
C LEU A 18 -11.40 -19.94 20.93
N ARG A 19 -12.25 -20.92 20.61
CA ARG A 19 -13.70 -20.78 20.74
C ARG A 19 -14.06 -20.84 22.23
N GLN A 20 -14.32 -19.71 22.84
CA GLN A 20 -15.15 -19.67 24.03
C GLN A 20 -16.56 -19.23 23.60
N GLU A 21 -17.57 -20.06 23.87
CA GLU A 21 -18.99 -19.76 23.62
C GLU A 21 -19.35 -19.41 22.17
N GLY A 22 -18.72 -20.06 21.18
CA GLY A 22 -19.07 -19.86 19.76
C GLY A 22 -18.45 -18.65 19.07
N ASN A 23 -17.71 -17.80 19.77
CA ASN A 23 -17.06 -16.62 19.21
C ASN A 23 -15.57 -16.87 18.92
N TYR A 24 -15.11 -16.46 17.74
CA TYR A 24 -13.67 -16.35 17.47
C TYR A 24 -13.11 -15.20 18.31
N ARG A 25 -11.96 -15.44 18.93
CA ARG A 25 -11.20 -14.37 19.57
C ARG A 25 -9.99 -14.01 18.72
N GLU A 26 -9.80 -12.74 18.53
CA GLU A 26 -8.59 -12.19 17.94
C GLU A 26 -7.71 -11.61 19.04
N THR A 27 -6.42 -11.60 18.79
CA THR A 27 -5.45 -10.93 19.63
C THR A 27 -4.57 -10.06 18.73
N TYR A 28 -4.41 -8.80 19.10
CA TYR A 28 -3.46 -7.94 18.43
C TYR A 28 -2.08 -8.09 19.08
N VAL A 29 -1.07 -8.38 18.25
CA VAL A 29 0.35 -8.47 18.65
C VAL A 29 1.10 -7.37 17.93
N GLY A 30 1.46 -6.32 18.64
CA GLY A 30 2.19 -5.17 18.10
C GLY A 30 3.60 -5.09 18.63
N VAL A 31 4.45 -4.37 17.95
CA VAL A 31 5.81 -4.00 18.39
C VAL A 31 5.84 -2.52 18.68
N LEU A 32 6.11 -2.19 19.94
CA LEU A 32 6.35 -0.83 20.39
C LEU A 32 7.86 -0.57 20.41
N LYS A 33 8.25 0.61 19.92
CA LYS A 33 9.63 1.11 20.01
C LYS A 33 9.65 2.39 20.84
N SER A 34 10.57 2.48 21.80
CA SER A 34 10.79 3.72 22.54
C SER A 34 11.41 4.78 21.64
N VAL A 35 10.81 5.96 21.61
CA VAL A 35 11.35 7.10 20.85
C VAL A 35 12.60 7.70 21.50
N GLU A 36 12.85 7.39 22.78
CA GLU A 36 13.99 7.90 23.55
C GLU A 36 15.14 6.92 23.60
N THR A 37 14.89 5.64 23.94
CA THR A 37 15.94 4.62 24.11
C THR A 37 16.13 3.73 22.87
N GLY A 38 15.15 3.66 21.98
CA GLY A 38 15.15 2.74 20.85
C GLY A 38 14.81 1.29 21.22
N GLU A 39 14.61 0.98 22.51
CA GLU A 39 14.22 -0.36 22.97
C GLU A 39 12.86 -0.76 22.43
N LYS A 40 12.69 -2.07 22.22
CA LYS A 40 11.44 -2.66 21.70
C LYS A 40 10.82 -3.62 22.69
N GLU A 41 9.49 -3.65 22.70
CA GLU A 41 8.71 -4.65 23.43
C GLU A 41 7.48 -5.08 22.64
N PHE A 42 7.00 -6.29 22.89
CA PHE A 42 5.73 -6.75 22.36
C PHE A 42 4.56 -6.19 23.17
N LEU A 43 3.57 -5.66 22.44
CA LEU A 43 2.26 -5.34 22.97
C LEU A 43 1.29 -6.45 22.58
N VAL A 44 0.72 -7.16 23.55
CA VAL A 44 -0.29 -8.20 23.32
C VAL A 44 -1.62 -7.70 23.87
N VAL A 45 -2.61 -7.54 23.00
CA VAL A 45 -3.96 -7.08 23.36
C VAL A 45 -4.97 -8.15 22.98
N PRO A 46 -5.40 -8.97 23.95
CA PRO A 46 -6.48 -9.93 23.73
C PRO A 46 -7.81 -9.23 23.51
N ASP A 47 -8.60 -9.72 22.57
CA ASP A 47 -9.96 -9.23 22.25
C ASP A 47 -9.97 -7.70 22.02
N PRO A 48 -9.18 -7.19 21.05
CA PRO A 48 -9.06 -5.75 20.84
C PRO A 48 -10.42 -5.13 20.52
N LYS A 49 -10.69 -4.00 21.18
CA LYS A 49 -11.96 -3.29 21.05
C LYS A 49 -11.78 -1.99 20.29
N VAL A 50 -12.77 -1.69 19.45
CA VAL A 50 -12.84 -0.43 18.70
C VAL A 50 -14.11 0.33 19.10
N ASP A 51 -14.02 1.65 19.05
CA ASP A 51 -15.19 2.52 19.24
C ASP A 51 -15.87 2.72 17.89
N ILE A 52 -17.12 2.34 17.77
CA ILE A 52 -17.98 2.63 16.62
C ILE A 52 -19.03 3.65 17.03
N TYR A 53 -19.43 4.47 16.09
CA TYR A 53 -20.36 5.56 16.33
C TYR A 53 -21.64 5.31 15.54
N ILE A 54 -22.79 5.43 16.19
CA ILE A 54 -24.09 5.21 15.57
C ILE A 54 -24.96 6.42 15.84
N ALA A 55 -25.48 7.06 14.79
CA ALA A 55 -26.34 8.23 14.96
C ALA A 55 -27.53 7.93 15.83
N ARG A 56 -27.83 8.83 16.77
CA ARG A 56 -29.04 8.74 17.61
C ARG A 56 -30.29 8.90 16.76
N PRO A 57 -31.44 8.32 17.16
CA PRO A 57 -32.68 8.34 16.38
C PRO A 57 -33.08 9.72 15.85
N GLN A 58 -32.96 10.76 16.68
CA GLN A 58 -33.34 12.12 16.29
C GLN A 58 -32.43 12.74 15.20
N PHE A 59 -31.23 12.18 14.97
CA PHE A 59 -30.30 12.64 13.95
C PHE A 59 -30.28 11.73 12.72
N ARG A 60 -31.13 10.70 12.65
CA ARG A 60 -31.29 9.79 11.52
C ARG A 60 -32.19 10.37 10.44
N THR A 61 -31.79 11.50 9.87
CA THR A 61 -32.58 12.22 8.87
C THR A 61 -32.17 11.95 7.44
N ASN A 62 -31.03 11.30 7.23
CA ASN A 62 -30.49 10.99 5.92
C ASN A 62 -30.85 9.58 5.45
N THR A 63 -31.12 9.43 4.17
CA THR A 63 -31.33 8.12 3.52
C THR A 63 -30.04 7.57 2.91
N ILE A 64 -29.09 8.44 2.62
CA ILE A 64 -27.77 8.12 2.09
C ILE A 64 -26.74 8.38 3.20
N LYS A 65 -25.71 7.57 3.26
CA LYS A 65 -24.61 7.73 4.22
C LYS A 65 -23.95 9.09 4.06
N LYS A 66 -23.78 9.81 5.16
CA LYS A 66 -22.99 11.04 5.20
C LYS A 66 -21.50 10.72 5.21
N GLU A 67 -20.68 11.61 4.70
CA GLU A 67 -19.22 11.49 4.74
C GLU A 67 -18.68 11.63 6.16
N CYS A 68 -19.32 12.41 6.99
CA CYS A 68 -18.98 12.57 8.40
C CYS A 68 -20.20 12.93 9.24
N GLU A 69 -20.08 12.74 10.57
CA GLU A 69 -21.12 13.14 11.54
C GLU A 69 -20.45 13.71 12.79
N ARG A 70 -21.17 14.53 13.53
CA ARG A 70 -20.72 15.04 14.83
C ARG A 70 -20.76 13.95 15.89
N LYS A 71 -19.73 13.85 16.72
CA LYS A 71 -19.68 12.86 17.81
C LYS A 71 -20.83 13.01 18.80
N ASP A 72 -21.23 14.24 19.07
CA ASP A 72 -22.36 14.53 19.98
C ASP A 72 -23.75 14.18 19.41
N HIS A 73 -23.84 13.85 18.12
CA HIS A 73 -25.02 13.27 17.48
C HIS A 73 -25.08 11.75 17.56
N CYS A 74 -24.01 11.11 17.99
CA CYS A 74 -23.86 9.66 17.99
C CYS A 74 -23.83 9.08 19.40
N ASP A 75 -24.27 7.84 19.51
CA ASP A 75 -23.94 6.96 20.63
C ASP A 75 -22.64 6.19 20.27
N VAL A 76 -21.78 6.01 21.28
CA VAL A 76 -20.50 5.31 21.13
C VAL A 76 -20.62 3.90 21.65
N TYR A 77 -20.27 2.92 20.84
CA TYR A 77 -20.28 1.50 21.22
C TYR A 77 -18.85 0.97 21.16
N LYS A 78 -18.31 0.59 22.33
CA LYS A 78 -17.02 -0.09 22.40
C LYS A 78 -17.22 -1.58 22.19
N THR A 79 -16.76 -2.10 21.06
CA THR A 79 -17.03 -3.47 20.61
C THR A 79 -15.75 -4.20 20.22
N PRO A 80 -15.64 -5.53 20.49
CA PRO A 80 -14.58 -6.34 19.91
C PRO A 80 -14.58 -6.27 18.37
N THR A 81 -13.42 -6.34 17.75
CA THR A 81 -13.27 -6.34 16.28
C THR A 81 -14.10 -7.43 15.61
N THR A 82 -14.23 -8.59 16.27
CA THR A 82 -15.04 -9.73 15.79
C THR A 82 -16.55 -9.56 15.95
N GLN A 83 -17.01 -8.51 16.64
CA GLN A 83 -18.43 -8.31 16.98
C GLN A 83 -19.02 -7.01 16.42
N ILE A 84 -18.33 -6.35 15.49
CA ILE A 84 -18.77 -5.07 14.92
C ILE A 84 -20.16 -5.21 14.30
N ALA A 85 -20.37 -6.18 13.40
CA ALA A 85 -21.66 -6.36 12.71
C ALA A 85 -22.83 -6.63 13.67
N SER A 86 -22.64 -7.47 14.69
CA SER A 86 -23.67 -7.78 15.68
C SER A 86 -23.99 -6.59 16.58
N THR A 87 -22.97 -5.80 16.92
CA THR A 87 -23.15 -4.56 17.70
C THR A 87 -23.93 -3.52 16.91
N ILE A 88 -23.61 -3.32 15.64
CA ILE A 88 -24.35 -2.42 14.75
C ILE A 88 -25.82 -2.87 14.65
N PHE A 89 -26.04 -4.15 14.36
CA PHE A 89 -27.40 -4.67 14.23
C PHE A 89 -28.22 -4.41 15.49
N ARG A 90 -27.68 -4.74 16.68
CA ARG A 90 -28.33 -4.55 17.96
C ARG A 90 -28.65 -3.07 18.24
N ALA A 91 -27.69 -2.19 17.95
CA ALA A 91 -27.86 -0.75 18.23
C ALA A 91 -28.88 -0.07 17.30
N ILE A 92 -29.03 -0.58 16.06
CA ILE A 92 -30.01 -0.04 15.11
C ILE A 92 -31.40 -0.63 15.32
N ASN A 93 -31.50 -1.94 15.57
CA ASN A 93 -32.77 -2.67 15.61
C ASN A 93 -33.31 -2.95 17.03
N GLY A 94 -32.54 -2.63 18.06
CA GLY A 94 -32.96 -2.83 19.48
C GLY A 94 -33.05 -4.29 19.92
N ARG A 95 -32.57 -5.26 19.11
CA ARG A 95 -32.66 -6.70 19.39
C ARG A 95 -31.41 -7.44 18.94
N ASN A 96 -31.12 -8.58 19.55
CA ASN A 96 -30.07 -9.46 19.12
C ASN A 96 -30.48 -10.21 17.85
N PHE A 97 -29.48 -10.50 17.00
CA PHE A 97 -29.66 -11.36 15.85
C PHE A 97 -28.94 -12.71 16.10
N TYR A 98 -29.63 -13.80 15.81
CA TYR A 98 -29.08 -15.13 15.91
C TYR A 98 -28.91 -15.69 14.48
N GLY A 99 -27.69 -15.68 13.97
CA GLY A 99 -27.36 -16.15 12.63
C GLY A 99 -26.16 -15.42 12.03
N TYR A 100 -25.94 -15.63 10.73
CA TYR A 100 -24.90 -14.93 9.99
C TYR A 100 -25.33 -13.52 9.59
N LEU A 101 -24.57 -12.52 10.03
CA LEU A 101 -24.74 -11.12 9.62
C LEU A 101 -23.65 -10.77 8.60
N PRO A 102 -24.01 -10.40 7.36
CA PRO A 102 -23.04 -9.90 6.40
C PRO A 102 -22.45 -8.58 6.92
N GLU A 103 -21.17 -8.60 7.32
CA GLU A 103 -20.50 -7.44 7.90
C GLU A 103 -20.55 -6.24 6.98
N LYS A 104 -20.22 -6.42 5.70
CA LYS A 104 -20.27 -5.35 4.70
C LYS A 104 -21.62 -4.65 4.63
N LYS A 105 -22.73 -5.41 4.72
CA LYS A 105 -24.07 -4.84 4.73
C LYS A 105 -24.34 -4.02 5.99
N MET A 106 -23.83 -4.45 7.14
CA MET A 106 -23.96 -3.70 8.39
C MET A 106 -23.11 -2.42 8.35
N LEU A 107 -21.91 -2.49 7.81
CA LEU A 107 -21.05 -1.32 7.63
C LEU A 107 -21.64 -0.29 6.66
N SER A 108 -22.45 -0.71 5.69
CA SER A 108 -23.11 0.17 4.70
C SER A 108 -24.29 0.96 5.27
N ASP A 109 -24.77 0.64 6.47
CA ASP A 109 -25.90 1.35 7.07
C ASP A 109 -25.63 2.86 7.16
N PRO A 110 -26.57 3.73 6.74
CA PRO A 110 -26.38 5.18 6.66
C PRO A 110 -26.00 5.86 7.99
N TYR A 111 -26.29 5.20 9.08
CA TYR A 111 -26.14 5.77 10.43
C TYR A 111 -24.91 5.27 11.18
N VAL A 112 -24.05 4.48 10.52
CA VAL A 112 -22.84 3.90 11.11
C VAL A 112 -21.61 4.68 10.68
N TYR A 113 -20.78 5.06 11.64
CA TYR A 113 -19.60 5.90 11.43
C TYR A 113 -18.36 5.27 12.06
N ALA A 114 -17.23 5.43 11.41
CA ALA A 114 -15.90 4.98 11.83
C ALA A 114 -15.78 3.48 12.17
N ALA A 115 -16.69 2.61 11.73
CA ALA A 115 -16.64 1.18 12.06
C ALA A 115 -15.61 0.40 11.23
N ASP A 116 -15.12 0.96 10.14
CA ASP A 116 -14.12 0.39 9.23
C ASP A 116 -12.68 0.87 9.48
N ILE A 117 -12.47 1.67 10.51
CA ILE A 117 -11.12 2.08 10.91
C ILE A 117 -10.48 0.95 11.70
N GLU A 118 -9.38 0.42 11.20
CA GLU A 118 -8.67 -0.71 11.77
C GLU A 118 -8.12 -0.44 13.17
N TYR A 119 -8.04 -1.49 13.99
CA TYR A 119 -7.54 -1.37 15.37
C TYR A 119 -6.10 -0.81 15.40
N ALA A 120 -5.21 -1.27 14.52
CA ALA A 120 -3.83 -0.81 14.45
C ALA A 120 -3.72 0.70 14.18
N ALA A 121 -4.53 1.23 13.24
CA ALA A 121 -4.57 2.66 12.93
C ALA A 121 -5.07 3.49 14.13
N ARG A 122 -6.09 3.01 14.83
CA ARG A 122 -6.60 3.66 16.06
C ARG A 122 -5.58 3.65 17.18
N LEU A 123 -4.89 2.52 17.37
CA LEU A 123 -3.83 2.40 18.36
C LEU A 123 -2.66 3.34 18.04
N LYS A 124 -2.23 3.37 16.78
CA LYS A 124 -1.19 4.30 16.31
C LYS A 124 -1.59 5.75 16.56
N PHE A 125 -2.82 6.12 16.24
CA PHE A 125 -3.35 7.45 16.51
C PHE A 125 -3.37 7.78 18.02
N ALA A 126 -3.84 6.87 18.86
CA ALA A 126 -3.88 7.07 20.30
C ALA A 126 -2.47 7.24 20.89
N LEU A 127 -1.50 6.43 20.44
CA LEU A 127 -0.10 6.56 20.86
C LEU A 127 0.51 7.87 20.36
N ASN A 128 0.32 8.24 19.10
CA ASN A 128 0.80 9.51 18.53
C ASN A 128 0.23 10.72 19.29
N LYS A 129 -1.03 10.65 19.72
CA LYS A 129 -1.63 11.71 20.54
C LYS A 129 -0.98 11.79 21.92
N THR A 130 -0.66 10.65 22.53
CA THR A 130 -0.08 10.58 23.88
C THR A 130 1.41 10.95 23.87
N ASN A 131 2.16 10.56 22.85
CA ASN A 131 3.57 10.88 22.71
C ASN A 131 3.83 12.22 21.99
N HIS A 132 2.77 13.02 21.73
CA HIS A 132 2.84 14.30 21.02
C HIS A 132 3.46 14.23 19.61
N GLY A 133 3.24 13.14 18.92
CA GLY A 133 3.75 12.91 17.56
C GLY A 133 5.26 12.65 17.48
N LYS A 134 5.92 12.39 18.61
CA LYS A 134 7.33 12.01 18.62
C LYS A 134 7.55 10.73 17.82
N ARG A 135 8.69 10.65 17.13
CA ARG A 135 9.10 9.51 16.32
C ARG A 135 10.54 9.13 16.63
N PRO A 136 10.92 7.85 16.45
CA PRO A 136 12.32 7.45 16.49
C PRO A 136 13.15 8.25 15.48
N GLN A 137 14.34 8.68 15.87
CA GLN A 137 15.23 9.45 14.99
C GLN A 137 15.91 8.59 13.94
N ALA A 138 16.11 7.31 14.24
CA ALA A 138 16.72 6.33 13.34
C ALA A 138 16.07 4.96 13.50
N TYR A 139 16.17 4.17 12.44
CA TYR A 139 15.72 2.78 12.40
C TYR A 139 16.92 1.88 12.13
N ASN A 140 16.97 0.74 12.83
CA ASN A 140 17.90 -0.33 12.54
C ASN A 140 17.36 -1.15 11.37
N VAL A 141 18.02 -1.10 10.22
CA VAL A 141 17.60 -1.79 9.01
C VAL A 141 18.57 -2.91 8.69
N GLY A 142 18.06 -4.14 8.67
CA GLY A 142 18.76 -5.30 8.17
C GLY A 142 18.46 -5.54 6.69
N HIS A 143 19.32 -6.30 6.05
CA HIS A 143 19.22 -6.65 4.63
C HIS A 143 19.43 -8.15 4.46
N LEU A 144 18.63 -8.79 3.62
CA LEU A 144 18.69 -10.24 3.42
C LEU A 144 18.61 -10.57 1.93
N ASP A 145 19.37 -11.59 1.53
CA ASP A 145 19.32 -12.17 0.19
C ASP A 145 19.57 -13.67 0.24
N ILE A 146 18.97 -14.45 -0.66
CA ILE A 146 19.14 -15.90 -0.75
C ILE A 146 19.64 -16.32 -2.12
N GLU A 147 20.43 -17.42 -2.13
CA GLU A 147 20.80 -18.10 -3.37
C GLU A 147 20.32 -19.55 -3.36
N THR A 148 19.74 -19.97 -4.46
CA THR A 148 19.17 -21.31 -4.63
C THR A 148 20.00 -22.15 -5.58
N ASP A 149 20.04 -23.45 -5.35
CA ASP A 149 20.79 -24.37 -6.21
C ASP A 149 20.14 -24.50 -7.59
N VAL A 150 20.86 -24.06 -8.61
CA VAL A 150 20.44 -24.21 -10.03
C VAL A 150 20.91 -25.50 -10.66
N THR A 151 21.59 -26.38 -9.92
CA THR A 151 22.13 -27.65 -10.42
C THR A 151 21.16 -28.84 -10.26
N GLY A 152 19.98 -28.60 -9.70
CA GLY A 152 18.86 -29.54 -9.69
C GLY A 152 18.29 -29.91 -8.32
N SER A 153 18.93 -29.54 -7.19
CA SER A 153 18.38 -29.86 -5.86
C SER A 153 17.32 -28.89 -5.37
N GLU A 154 17.24 -27.71 -5.98
CA GLU A 154 16.35 -26.61 -5.57
C GLU A 154 16.51 -26.20 -4.10
N GLN A 155 17.62 -26.56 -3.46
CA GLN A 155 17.88 -26.19 -2.07
C GLN A 155 18.36 -24.74 -1.99
N ILE A 156 18.09 -24.11 -0.85
CA ILE A 156 18.75 -22.86 -0.50
C ILE A 156 20.19 -23.21 -0.12
N ILE A 157 21.15 -22.69 -0.84
CA ILE A 157 22.58 -22.97 -0.67
C ILE A 157 23.33 -21.87 0.06
N LEU A 158 22.85 -20.63 -0.04
CA LEU A 158 23.39 -19.46 0.65
C LEU A 158 22.24 -18.61 1.16
N ILE A 159 22.42 -18.04 2.34
CA ILE A 159 21.64 -16.91 2.85
C ILE A 159 22.62 -15.92 3.47
N THR A 160 22.53 -14.69 3.07
CA THR A 160 23.26 -13.58 3.70
C THR A 160 22.28 -12.65 4.39
N PHE A 161 22.53 -12.40 5.68
CA PHE A 161 21.84 -11.38 6.46
C PHE A 161 22.86 -10.38 7.03
N MET A 162 22.68 -9.10 6.72
CA MET A 162 23.51 -8.01 7.25
C MET A 162 22.62 -7.13 8.14
N ASN A 163 23.03 -6.94 9.41
CA ASN A 163 22.31 -6.05 10.31
C ASN A 163 22.77 -4.57 10.15
N GLY A 164 22.06 -3.66 10.81
CA GLY A 164 22.35 -2.24 10.75
C GLY A 164 23.79 -1.86 11.18
N ASP A 165 24.42 -2.66 12.06
CA ASP A 165 25.77 -2.43 12.60
C ASP A 165 26.88 -3.04 11.71
N GLY A 166 26.56 -3.54 10.52
CA GLY A 166 27.51 -4.12 9.58
C GLY A 166 27.92 -5.57 9.88
N ASN A 167 27.37 -6.22 10.93
CA ASN A 167 27.58 -7.65 11.11
C ASN A 167 26.85 -8.42 10.02
N THR A 168 27.60 -9.17 9.24
CA THR A 168 27.14 -9.89 8.05
C THR A 168 27.23 -11.38 8.30
N TYR A 169 26.09 -12.01 8.48
CA TYR A 169 25.97 -13.44 8.75
C TYR A 169 25.72 -14.17 7.43
N VAL A 170 26.66 -15.04 7.07
CA VAL A 170 26.62 -15.81 5.81
C VAL A 170 26.46 -17.29 6.15
N GLY A 171 25.25 -17.79 5.94
CA GLY A 171 24.96 -19.21 6.05
C GLY A 171 25.23 -19.91 4.73
N VAL A 172 25.98 -21.01 4.77
CA VAL A 172 26.36 -21.77 3.59
C VAL A 172 25.99 -23.24 3.78
N LEU A 173 25.34 -23.86 2.79
CA LEU A 173 25.03 -25.28 2.83
C LEU A 173 26.31 -26.11 2.61
N LYS A 174 26.60 -27.07 3.49
CA LYS A 174 27.81 -27.92 3.46
C LYS A 174 27.97 -28.61 2.11
N GLU A 175 26.87 -29.18 1.58
CA GLU A 175 26.88 -29.85 0.26
C GLU A 175 27.37 -28.90 -0.86
N PHE A 176 26.92 -27.67 -0.88
CA PHE A 176 27.41 -26.65 -1.83
C PHE A 176 28.88 -26.32 -1.57
N PHE A 177 29.25 -26.16 -0.30
CA PHE A 177 30.60 -25.71 0.09
C PHE A 177 31.65 -26.81 0.08
N THR A 178 31.26 -28.05 -0.21
CA THR A 178 32.17 -29.20 -0.39
C THR A 178 32.15 -29.75 -1.81
N LYS A 179 31.43 -29.12 -2.74
CA LYS A 179 31.45 -29.51 -4.17
C LYS A 179 32.90 -29.59 -4.68
N GLY A 180 33.22 -30.67 -5.38
CA GLY A 180 34.56 -30.88 -5.92
C GLY A 180 35.54 -31.61 -5.00
N VAL A 181 35.11 -32.08 -3.83
CA VAL A 181 35.92 -33.03 -3.02
C VAL A 181 36.13 -34.32 -3.80
N VAL A 182 37.39 -34.70 -3.97
CA VAL A 182 37.74 -35.97 -4.65
C VAL A 182 37.68 -37.10 -3.64
N VAL A 183 36.66 -37.96 -3.79
CA VAL A 183 36.50 -39.17 -3.00
C VAL A 183 37.00 -40.37 -3.81
N THR A 184 37.86 -41.20 -3.22
CA THR A 184 38.35 -42.44 -3.81
C THR A 184 37.66 -43.63 -3.20
N PRO A 185 37.60 -44.78 -3.93
CA PRO A 185 36.96 -46.00 -3.39
C PRO A 185 37.56 -46.55 -2.08
N SER A 186 38.80 -46.13 -1.75
CA SER A 186 39.51 -46.51 -0.54
C SER A 186 39.25 -45.58 0.68
N ASP A 187 38.54 -44.44 0.47
CA ASP A 187 38.30 -43.48 1.55
C ASP A 187 37.29 -44.04 2.55
N THR A 188 37.64 -43.97 3.80
CA THR A 188 36.71 -44.20 4.90
C THR A 188 35.78 -43.01 5.09
N LYS A 189 34.72 -43.17 5.91
CA LYS A 189 33.86 -42.01 6.24
C LYS A 189 34.62 -40.91 6.94
N GLU A 190 35.57 -41.25 7.80
CA GLU A 190 36.45 -40.35 8.51
C GLU A 190 37.37 -39.58 7.51
N ASP A 191 37.88 -40.29 6.49
CA ASP A 191 38.71 -39.65 5.45
C ASP A 191 37.91 -38.62 4.62
N ILE A 192 36.69 -39.01 4.25
CA ILE A 192 35.78 -38.12 3.51
C ILE A 192 35.45 -36.86 4.36
N GLU A 193 35.14 -37.04 5.63
CA GLU A 193 34.82 -35.92 6.53
C GLU A 193 36.04 -35.00 6.74
N ARG A 194 37.22 -35.56 6.91
CA ARG A 194 38.47 -34.80 7.00
C ARG A 194 38.72 -34.00 5.72
N LYS A 195 38.55 -34.62 4.54
CA LYS A 195 38.69 -33.92 3.25
C LYS A 195 37.68 -32.77 3.09
N ASN A 196 36.44 -33.02 3.51
CA ASN A 196 35.41 -31.98 3.52
C ASN A 196 35.82 -30.82 4.43
N GLN A 197 36.28 -31.12 5.65
CA GLN A 197 36.67 -30.09 6.61
C GLN A 197 37.89 -29.28 6.11
N GLU A 198 38.89 -29.94 5.56
CA GLU A 198 40.05 -29.26 4.97
C GLU A 198 39.63 -28.30 3.82
N LEU A 199 38.68 -28.72 2.97
CA LEU A 199 38.15 -27.88 1.91
C LEU A 199 37.32 -26.72 2.45
N ILE A 200 36.49 -26.96 3.47
CA ILE A 200 35.72 -25.90 4.14
C ILE A 200 36.64 -24.84 4.72
N ASP A 201 37.68 -25.24 5.45
CA ASP A 201 38.63 -24.31 6.08
C ASP A 201 39.39 -23.50 5.03
N LYS A 202 39.79 -24.15 3.92
CA LYS A 202 40.42 -23.49 2.78
C LYS A 202 39.48 -22.46 2.13
N ARG A 203 38.20 -22.81 1.94
CA ARG A 203 37.20 -21.91 1.34
C ARG A 203 36.84 -20.75 2.27
N ARG A 204 36.74 -20.97 3.58
CA ARG A 204 36.56 -19.88 4.54
C ARG A 204 37.69 -18.84 4.43
N ALA A 205 38.94 -19.29 4.49
CA ALA A 205 40.08 -18.39 4.31
C ALA A 205 40.08 -17.71 2.92
N GLY A 206 39.56 -18.42 1.89
CA GLY A 206 39.33 -17.86 0.56
C GLY A 206 38.31 -16.74 0.54
N VAL A 207 37.18 -16.91 1.25
CA VAL A 207 36.13 -15.88 1.37
C VAL A 207 36.69 -14.63 2.05
N ASP A 208 37.37 -14.77 3.18
CA ASP A 208 37.97 -13.64 3.91
C ASP A 208 38.96 -12.85 3.03
N LYS A 209 39.83 -13.58 2.35
CA LYS A 209 40.82 -12.97 1.44
C LYS A 209 40.17 -12.26 0.25
N LEU A 210 39.19 -12.91 -0.38
CA LEU A 210 38.49 -12.35 -1.52
C LEU A 210 37.64 -11.16 -1.10
N TRP A 211 36.97 -11.25 0.05
CA TRP A 211 36.17 -10.14 0.59
C TRP A 211 36.99 -8.87 0.76
N ALA A 212 38.16 -8.96 1.42
CA ALA A 212 39.02 -7.81 1.64
C ALA A 212 39.46 -7.11 0.33
N LYS A 213 39.58 -7.87 -0.76
CA LYS A 213 39.84 -7.33 -2.09
C LYS A 213 38.57 -6.70 -2.68
N THR A 214 37.47 -7.44 -2.66
CA THR A 214 36.18 -7.06 -3.25
C THR A 214 35.60 -5.80 -2.60
N GLU A 215 35.64 -5.71 -1.26
CA GLU A 215 35.19 -4.53 -0.53
C GLU A 215 35.95 -3.27 -0.94
N ARG A 216 37.27 -3.38 -1.13
CA ARG A 216 38.09 -2.26 -1.60
C ARG A 216 37.73 -1.85 -3.02
N GLU A 217 37.52 -2.81 -3.91
CA GLU A 217 37.10 -2.56 -5.29
C GLU A 217 35.69 -1.96 -5.36
N PHE A 218 34.75 -2.51 -4.56
CA PHE A 218 33.40 -1.99 -4.45
C PHE A 218 33.41 -0.53 -3.95
N ARG A 219 34.13 -0.26 -2.86
CA ARG A 219 34.31 1.10 -2.32
C ARG A 219 34.90 2.05 -3.36
N GLY A 220 35.85 1.57 -4.20
CA GLY A 220 36.45 2.35 -5.28
C GLY A 220 35.46 2.74 -6.38
N LYS A 221 34.43 1.93 -6.62
CA LYS A 221 33.39 2.19 -7.62
C LYS A 221 32.29 3.13 -7.12
N LEU A 222 32.12 3.29 -5.79
CA LEU A 222 31.09 4.15 -5.25
C LEU A 222 31.23 5.59 -5.71
N SER A 223 30.11 6.24 -5.98
CA SER A 223 30.06 7.71 -6.14
C SER A 223 30.65 8.41 -4.92
N ASP A 224 31.13 9.63 -5.06
CA ASP A 224 31.77 10.35 -3.96
C ASP A 224 30.86 10.49 -2.74
N GLU A 225 29.59 10.78 -2.96
CA GLU A 225 28.57 10.87 -1.91
C GLU A 225 28.35 9.52 -1.21
N ALA A 226 28.15 8.44 -1.99
CA ALA A 226 27.94 7.10 -1.44
C ALA A 226 29.18 6.60 -0.68
N ARG A 227 30.38 6.95 -1.17
CA ARG A 227 31.65 6.60 -0.52
C ARG A 227 31.80 7.31 0.83
N ASP A 228 31.50 8.60 0.89
CA ASP A 228 31.56 9.36 2.16
C ASP A 228 30.60 8.81 3.20
N ILE A 229 29.41 8.42 2.79
CA ILE A 229 28.40 7.79 3.66
C ILE A 229 28.88 6.40 4.11
N TYR A 230 29.41 5.59 3.20
CA TYR A 230 29.92 4.26 3.47
C TYR A 230 31.09 4.30 4.47
N ASP A 231 32.02 5.21 4.27
CA ASP A 231 33.22 5.38 5.12
C ASP A 231 32.89 5.83 6.55
N LYS A 232 31.76 6.50 6.74
CA LYS A 232 31.23 6.90 8.05
C LYS A 232 30.38 5.84 8.72
N SER A 233 30.00 4.79 7.99
CA SER A 233 29.19 3.69 8.53
C SER A 233 30.06 2.65 9.23
N ASP A 234 29.39 1.75 9.97
CA ASP A 234 30.07 0.63 10.63
C ASP A 234 30.71 -0.30 9.60
N SER A 235 31.93 -0.76 9.91
CA SER A 235 32.68 -1.69 9.07
C SER A 235 31.97 -3.04 8.94
N ILE A 236 32.06 -3.62 7.74
CA ILE A 236 31.46 -4.93 7.46
C ILE A 236 32.29 -6.04 8.11
N LYS A 237 31.62 -6.88 8.91
CA LYS A 237 32.23 -8.03 9.60
C LYS A 237 31.53 -9.30 9.17
N ILE A 238 32.20 -10.16 8.41
CA ILE A 238 31.64 -11.42 7.92
C ILE A 238 31.74 -12.50 9.00
N HIS A 239 30.60 -13.14 9.27
CA HIS A 239 30.47 -14.31 10.13
C HIS A 239 29.94 -15.48 9.29
N LEU A 240 30.84 -16.28 8.73
CA LEU A 240 30.49 -17.40 7.87
C LEU A 240 30.25 -18.66 8.70
N ASN A 241 29.11 -19.31 8.49
CA ASN A 241 28.78 -20.60 9.08
C ASN A 241 28.39 -21.62 8.01
N VAL A 242 29.01 -22.81 8.05
CA VAL A 242 28.69 -23.92 7.16
C VAL A 242 27.71 -24.85 7.88
N CYS A 243 26.55 -25.05 7.31
CA CYS A 243 25.44 -25.80 7.88
C CYS A 243 25.26 -27.15 7.17
N ASP A 244 25.02 -28.20 7.93
CA ASP A 244 24.87 -29.55 7.37
C ASP A 244 23.58 -29.76 6.57
N THR A 245 22.52 -29.00 6.91
CA THR A 245 21.20 -29.10 6.24
C THR A 245 20.64 -27.74 5.91
N GLU A 246 19.78 -27.70 4.90
CA GLU A 246 19.04 -26.50 4.50
C GLU A 246 18.24 -25.90 5.68
N VAL A 247 17.61 -26.74 6.51
CA VAL A 247 16.85 -26.28 7.68
C VAL A 247 17.77 -25.66 8.73
N SER A 248 18.95 -26.26 9.00
CA SER A 248 19.91 -25.69 9.93
C SER A 248 20.49 -24.36 9.45
N LEU A 249 20.68 -24.22 8.12
CA LEU A 249 21.10 -22.98 7.49
C LEU A 249 20.06 -21.87 7.71
N ILE A 250 18.80 -22.13 7.36
CA ILE A 250 17.71 -21.17 7.53
C ILE A 250 17.58 -20.77 9.01
N ARG A 251 17.54 -21.77 9.92
CA ARG A 251 17.40 -21.50 11.37
C ARG A 251 18.55 -20.66 11.91
N TRP A 252 19.78 -20.95 11.53
CA TRP A 252 20.92 -20.19 11.99
C TRP A 252 20.84 -18.71 11.60
N ILE A 253 20.40 -18.41 10.39
CA ILE A 253 20.21 -17.01 9.95
C ILE A 253 19.09 -16.35 10.75
N PHE A 254 17.95 -17.04 10.92
CA PHE A 254 16.83 -16.47 11.70
C PHE A 254 17.17 -16.28 13.17
N ASP A 255 18.00 -17.15 13.77
CA ASP A 255 18.53 -16.93 15.12
C ASP A 255 19.34 -15.63 15.19
N LYS A 256 20.15 -15.33 14.15
CA LYS A 256 20.89 -14.06 14.08
C LYS A 256 20.00 -12.83 13.88
N ILE A 257 18.93 -12.97 13.12
CA ILE A 257 17.88 -11.94 12.99
C ILE A 257 17.23 -11.68 14.35
N HIS A 258 16.82 -12.73 15.05
CA HIS A 258 16.17 -12.63 16.36
C HIS A 258 17.12 -12.07 17.45
N GLU A 259 18.40 -12.44 17.41
CA GLU A 259 19.42 -11.86 18.30
C GLU A 259 19.63 -10.36 18.07
N SER A 260 19.69 -9.93 16.81
CA SER A 260 19.96 -8.53 16.46
C SER A 260 18.73 -7.63 16.48
N LYS A 261 17.53 -8.23 16.38
CA LYS A 261 16.23 -7.52 16.44
C LYS A 261 16.20 -6.24 15.58
N PRO A 262 16.46 -6.27 14.26
CA PRO A 262 16.33 -5.06 13.46
C PRO A 262 14.89 -4.54 13.49
N ASP A 263 14.68 -3.26 13.19
CA ASP A 263 13.34 -2.69 13.06
C ASP A 263 12.70 -3.13 11.74
N PHE A 264 13.52 -3.16 10.71
CA PHE A 264 13.13 -3.54 9.37
C PHE A 264 14.13 -4.51 8.77
N ILE A 265 13.65 -5.41 7.93
CA ILE A 265 14.48 -6.23 7.06
C ILE A 265 14.03 -5.97 5.63
N THR A 266 14.97 -5.55 4.80
CA THR A 266 14.73 -5.29 3.39
C THR A 266 15.27 -6.42 2.53
N ILE A 267 14.50 -6.80 1.51
CA ILE A 267 14.84 -7.78 0.49
C ILE A 267 14.57 -7.12 -0.86
N TRP A 268 15.44 -7.34 -1.87
CA TRP A 268 15.23 -6.67 -3.16
C TRP A 268 13.95 -7.11 -3.87
N ASN A 269 13.56 -8.37 -3.73
CA ASN A 269 12.32 -8.92 -4.28
C ASN A 269 11.69 -9.89 -3.27
N ILE A 270 11.02 -9.35 -2.29
CA ILE A 270 10.40 -10.14 -1.21
C ILE A 270 9.41 -11.20 -1.74
N ALA A 271 8.79 -10.95 -2.90
CA ALA A 271 7.81 -11.85 -3.51
C ALA A 271 8.45 -13.15 -4.03
N TYR A 272 9.77 -13.21 -4.17
CA TYR A 272 10.51 -14.42 -4.49
C TYR A 272 11.07 -15.08 -3.22
N ASP A 273 11.88 -14.37 -2.44
CA ASP A 273 12.69 -14.94 -1.37
C ASP A 273 11.86 -15.52 -0.23
N ILE A 274 10.90 -14.76 0.28
CA ILE A 274 10.10 -15.19 1.44
C ILE A 274 9.22 -16.41 1.11
N PRO A 275 8.43 -16.43 0.02
CA PRO A 275 7.69 -17.63 -0.36
C PRO A 275 8.61 -18.84 -0.60
N TYR A 276 9.79 -18.61 -1.15
CA TYR A 276 10.76 -19.69 -1.37
C TYR A 276 11.20 -20.30 -0.05
N ILE A 277 11.68 -19.50 0.91
CA ILE A 277 12.06 -19.97 2.25
C ILE A 277 10.89 -20.71 2.92
N MET A 278 9.69 -20.14 2.91
CA MET A 278 8.50 -20.75 3.53
C MET A 278 8.15 -22.12 2.90
N ASN A 279 8.21 -22.21 1.56
CA ASN A 279 7.93 -23.44 0.84
C ASN A 279 8.98 -24.51 1.12
N ARG A 280 10.28 -24.15 1.20
CA ARG A 280 11.36 -25.07 1.54
C ARG A 280 11.20 -25.60 2.96
N LEU A 281 10.87 -24.75 3.94
CA LEU A 281 10.57 -25.18 5.31
C LEU A 281 9.41 -26.17 5.34
N LYS A 282 8.28 -25.85 4.69
CA LYS A 282 7.12 -26.73 4.59
C LYS A 282 7.47 -28.08 3.93
N PHE A 283 8.23 -28.03 2.84
CA PHE A 283 8.71 -29.25 2.16
C PHE A 283 9.55 -30.13 3.07
N ARG A 284 10.32 -29.54 3.99
CA ARG A 284 11.10 -30.24 5.02
C ARG A 284 10.29 -30.60 6.28
N GLY A 285 8.97 -30.38 6.28
CA GLY A 285 8.10 -30.67 7.43
C GLY A 285 8.27 -29.70 8.61
N VAL A 286 8.81 -28.52 8.38
CA VAL A 286 9.01 -27.46 9.38
C VAL A 286 7.93 -26.40 9.24
N ASP A 287 7.23 -26.10 10.33
CA ASP A 287 6.28 -25.00 10.37
C ASP A 287 7.03 -23.66 10.32
N PRO A 288 6.78 -22.81 9.30
CA PRO A 288 7.42 -21.49 9.19
C PRO A 288 7.26 -20.60 10.42
N THR A 289 6.16 -20.70 11.15
CA THR A 289 5.95 -19.92 12.37
C THR A 289 7.00 -20.18 13.45
N THR A 290 7.61 -21.38 13.44
CA THR A 290 8.67 -21.77 14.40
C THR A 290 10.03 -21.18 14.05
N VAL A 291 10.17 -20.60 12.86
CA VAL A 291 11.41 -20.04 12.35
C VAL A 291 11.30 -18.52 12.22
N PHE A 292 10.23 -18.02 11.61
CA PHE A 292 10.05 -16.59 11.34
C PHE A 292 9.62 -15.79 12.57
N CYS A 293 8.75 -16.36 13.43
CA CYS A 293 8.27 -15.64 14.59
C CYS A 293 9.31 -15.64 15.72
N HIS A 294 9.45 -14.48 16.37
CA HIS A 294 10.41 -14.37 17.47
C HIS A 294 10.09 -15.36 18.62
N PRO A 295 11.09 -16.00 19.23
CA PRO A 295 10.91 -16.92 20.35
C PRO A 295 10.13 -16.35 21.54
N ASP A 296 10.25 -15.05 21.80
CA ASP A 296 9.54 -14.35 22.88
C ASP A 296 8.01 -14.31 22.66
N VAL A 297 7.55 -14.50 21.44
CA VAL A 297 6.12 -14.56 21.14
C VAL A 297 5.56 -15.95 21.52
N PRO A 298 4.59 -16.05 22.44
CA PRO A 298 3.96 -17.32 22.80
C PRO A 298 3.38 -18.01 21.56
N LYS A 299 3.45 -19.34 21.51
CA LYS A 299 3.06 -20.13 20.32
C LYS A 299 1.65 -19.82 19.81
N GLN A 300 0.69 -19.60 20.71
CA GLN A 300 -0.70 -19.28 20.36
C GLN A 300 -0.87 -17.91 19.70
N PHE A 301 0.13 -17.04 19.75
CA PHE A 301 0.12 -15.71 19.15
C PHE A 301 1.05 -15.59 17.96
N ARG A 302 1.64 -16.72 17.51
CA ARG A 302 2.50 -16.73 16.33
C ARG A 302 1.69 -16.75 15.06
N LYS A 303 2.01 -15.83 14.16
CA LYS A 303 1.46 -15.72 12.81
C LYS A 303 2.62 -15.54 11.83
N CYS A 304 2.58 -16.27 10.73
CA CYS A 304 3.53 -16.13 9.63
C CYS A 304 2.79 -16.46 8.33
N ASP A 305 2.24 -15.43 7.69
CA ASP A 305 1.50 -15.54 6.44
C ASP A 305 2.04 -14.56 5.42
N PHE A 306 2.25 -15.00 4.19
CA PHE A 306 2.71 -14.13 3.11
C PHE A 306 1.55 -13.77 2.18
N HIS A 307 1.29 -12.48 2.06
CA HIS A 307 0.35 -11.92 1.09
C HIS A 307 1.10 -11.51 -0.18
N LEU A 308 0.87 -12.25 -1.27
CA LEU A 308 1.37 -11.90 -2.59
C LEU A 308 0.40 -10.95 -3.28
N ASP A 309 0.83 -9.72 -3.50
CA ASP A 309 0.09 -8.78 -4.35
C ASP A 309 0.26 -9.18 -5.82
N LYS A 310 -0.82 -9.62 -6.43
CA LYS A 310 -0.85 -10.00 -7.85
C LYS A 310 -1.10 -8.82 -8.79
N GLY A 311 -1.51 -7.69 -8.23
CA GLY A 311 -1.88 -6.51 -9.01
C GLY A 311 -3.03 -6.74 -10.00
N LYS A 312 -3.21 -5.78 -10.88
CA LYS A 312 -4.07 -5.90 -12.07
C LYS A 312 -3.21 -6.36 -13.25
N LYS A 313 -3.85 -6.78 -14.36
CA LYS A 313 -3.19 -7.33 -15.57
C LYS A 313 -2.00 -6.48 -16.08
N ASP A 314 -2.10 -5.16 -15.94
CA ASP A 314 -1.09 -4.22 -16.44
C ASP A 314 -0.33 -3.52 -15.30
N SER A 315 -0.36 -4.07 -14.09
CA SER A 315 0.40 -3.50 -12.97
C SER A 315 1.90 -3.64 -13.21
N HIS A 316 2.62 -2.56 -12.97
CA HIS A 316 4.08 -2.60 -13.02
C HIS A 316 4.63 -3.31 -11.78
N ILE A 317 5.78 -3.98 -11.90
CA ILE A 317 6.38 -4.74 -10.81
C ILE A 317 6.58 -3.93 -9.53
N THR A 318 6.93 -2.64 -9.65
CA THR A 318 7.10 -1.74 -8.49
C THR A 318 5.79 -1.23 -7.90
N ASP A 319 4.65 -1.51 -8.51
CA ASP A 319 3.34 -1.19 -7.95
C ASP A 319 2.77 -2.34 -7.11
N LEU A 320 3.43 -3.50 -7.11
CA LEU A 320 3.04 -4.68 -6.34
C LEU A 320 3.61 -4.57 -4.92
N TRP A 321 2.73 -4.49 -3.91
CA TRP A 321 3.13 -4.36 -2.51
C TRP A 321 2.83 -5.64 -1.75
N SER A 322 3.69 -6.65 -1.95
CA SER A 322 3.60 -7.91 -1.22
C SER A 322 4.04 -7.72 0.23
N TRP A 323 3.43 -8.48 1.15
CA TRP A 323 3.62 -8.28 2.58
C TRP A 323 3.76 -9.58 3.35
N LEU A 324 4.72 -9.63 4.27
CA LEU A 324 4.84 -10.72 5.23
C LEU A 324 4.19 -10.32 6.54
N HIS A 325 3.07 -10.96 6.87
CA HIS A 325 2.42 -10.87 8.17
C HIS A 325 3.14 -11.80 9.16
N CYS A 326 4.02 -11.23 9.98
CA CYS A 326 4.83 -12.00 10.91
C CYS A 326 4.86 -11.37 12.30
N THR A 327 4.65 -12.19 13.33
CA THR A 327 4.80 -11.77 14.73
C THR A 327 6.26 -11.89 15.16
N ASP A 328 7.04 -10.90 14.77
CA ASP A 328 8.46 -10.73 15.05
C ASP A 328 8.75 -9.27 15.47
N TYR A 329 9.94 -8.97 15.97
CA TYR A 329 10.38 -7.59 16.22
C TYR A 329 10.62 -6.81 14.94
N SER A 330 10.85 -7.50 13.83
CA SER A 330 11.22 -6.93 12.55
C SER A 330 10.02 -6.88 11.59
N CYS A 331 9.88 -5.76 10.88
CA CYS A 331 8.97 -5.62 9.76
C CYS A 331 9.73 -5.90 8.44
N TRP A 332 9.16 -6.72 7.57
CA TRP A 332 9.80 -7.17 6.33
C TRP A 332 9.31 -6.35 5.14
N LEU A 333 10.22 -5.84 4.32
CA LEU A 333 9.92 -4.88 3.26
C LEU A 333 10.51 -5.30 1.92
N ASP A 334 9.74 -5.07 0.85
CA ASP A 334 10.23 -5.13 -0.52
C ASP A 334 11.00 -3.86 -0.88
N ALA A 335 12.32 -3.96 -0.97
CA ALA A 335 13.18 -2.81 -1.26
C ALA A 335 13.00 -2.30 -2.69
N MET A 336 12.75 -3.17 -3.67
CA MET A 336 12.54 -2.79 -5.07
C MET A 336 11.24 -2.00 -5.24
N CYS A 337 10.14 -2.50 -4.67
CA CYS A 337 8.86 -1.83 -4.71
C CYS A 337 8.90 -0.50 -3.95
N LEU A 338 9.54 -0.47 -2.78
CA LEU A 338 9.73 0.75 -1.99
C LEU A 338 10.51 1.80 -2.78
N TYR A 339 11.66 1.41 -3.36
CA TYR A 339 12.49 2.28 -4.19
C TYR A 339 11.69 2.88 -5.35
N GLY A 340 11.03 2.03 -6.14
CA GLY A 340 10.28 2.47 -7.31
C GLY A 340 9.10 3.37 -6.96
N ARG A 341 8.42 3.07 -5.86
CA ARG A 341 7.26 3.84 -5.42
C ARG A 341 7.61 5.23 -4.93
N LEU A 342 8.66 5.37 -4.14
CA LEU A 342 9.13 6.67 -3.65
C LEU A 342 9.59 7.59 -4.79
N ARG A 343 9.99 7.01 -5.93
CA ARG A 343 10.49 7.75 -7.10
C ARG A 343 9.51 7.83 -8.27
N LYS A 344 8.31 7.30 -8.09
CA LYS A 344 7.29 7.23 -9.15
C LYS A 344 7.01 8.58 -9.83
N ALA A 345 7.01 9.67 -9.06
CA ALA A 345 6.80 11.03 -9.58
C ALA A 345 7.92 11.52 -10.52
N LYS A 346 9.11 10.91 -10.45
CA LYS A 346 10.24 11.24 -11.35
C LYS A 346 10.24 10.42 -12.64
N GLY A 347 9.24 9.58 -12.82
CA GLY A 347 9.19 8.59 -13.90
C GLY A 347 9.71 7.22 -13.46
N ARG A 348 9.46 6.21 -14.30
CA ARG A 348 9.92 4.84 -14.06
C ARG A 348 11.30 4.63 -14.65
N ASP A 349 12.12 3.85 -13.97
CA ASP A 349 13.39 3.40 -14.50
C ASP A 349 13.20 2.35 -15.61
N SER A 350 14.14 2.28 -16.54
CA SER A 350 14.13 1.29 -17.61
C SER A 350 14.36 -0.14 -17.13
N SER A 351 14.97 -0.30 -15.96
CA SER A 351 15.24 -1.58 -15.30
C SER A 351 15.17 -1.42 -13.80
N TYR A 352 14.66 -2.46 -13.12
CA TYR A 352 14.64 -2.56 -11.66
C TYR A 352 15.49 -3.74 -11.16
N LYS A 353 16.43 -4.22 -11.98
CA LYS A 353 17.42 -5.17 -11.50
C LYS A 353 18.33 -4.50 -10.47
N LEU A 354 18.70 -5.20 -9.42
CA LEU A 354 19.56 -4.67 -8.34
C LEU A 354 20.87 -4.08 -8.88
N ASN A 355 21.47 -4.75 -9.87
CA ASN A 355 22.68 -4.28 -10.55
C ASN A 355 22.51 -2.87 -11.15
N ASP A 356 21.42 -2.67 -11.89
CA ASP A 356 21.21 -1.44 -12.66
C ASP A 356 20.85 -0.27 -11.72
N ILE A 357 20.03 -0.56 -10.71
CA ILE A 357 19.66 0.43 -9.71
C ILE A 357 20.86 0.77 -8.80
N GLY A 358 21.65 -0.23 -8.38
CA GLY A 358 22.88 -0.01 -7.62
C GLY A 358 23.88 0.87 -8.39
N ALA A 359 24.15 0.54 -9.65
CA ALA A 359 25.02 1.34 -10.50
C ALA A 359 24.51 2.80 -10.65
N LYS A 360 23.21 2.98 -10.81
CA LYS A 360 22.58 4.31 -10.92
C LYS A 360 22.66 5.11 -9.61
N GLU A 361 22.30 4.50 -8.49
CA GLU A 361 22.13 5.21 -7.22
C GLU A 361 23.43 5.42 -6.47
N ILE A 362 24.30 4.41 -6.46
CA ILE A 362 25.53 4.43 -5.65
C ILE A 362 26.81 4.33 -6.46
N GLY A 363 26.74 4.16 -7.79
CA GLY A 363 27.89 4.00 -8.68
C GLY A 363 28.47 2.59 -8.71
N ALA A 364 27.96 1.66 -7.89
CA ALA A 364 28.45 0.28 -7.82
C ALA A 364 27.29 -0.69 -8.04
N GLY A 365 27.52 -1.71 -8.85
CA GLY A 365 26.62 -2.81 -9.12
C GLY A 365 27.13 -4.13 -8.57
N LYS A 366 26.49 -5.21 -8.99
CA LYS A 366 26.88 -6.60 -8.66
C LYS A 366 28.28 -6.92 -9.15
N LEU A 367 28.87 -7.96 -8.57
CA LEU A 367 30.12 -8.51 -9.10
C LEU A 367 29.88 -9.08 -10.50
N GLU A 368 30.74 -8.71 -11.43
CA GLU A 368 30.75 -9.31 -12.76
C GLU A 368 31.53 -10.62 -12.71
N PHE A 369 30.94 -11.67 -13.22
CA PHE A 369 31.63 -12.93 -13.46
C PHE A 369 32.37 -12.86 -14.81
N GLY A 370 33.39 -13.69 -14.96
CA GLY A 370 34.16 -13.77 -16.22
C GLY A 370 33.26 -14.04 -17.45
N ASP A 371 33.72 -13.63 -18.62
CA ASP A 371 32.94 -13.70 -19.87
C ASP A 371 32.38 -15.11 -20.11
N GLY A 372 31.05 -15.22 -20.10
CA GLY A 372 30.29 -16.44 -20.42
C GLY A 372 29.97 -17.38 -19.27
N GLU A 373 30.33 -17.06 -18.03
CA GLU A 373 29.96 -17.88 -16.86
C GLU A 373 28.60 -17.46 -16.29
N GLY A 374 27.66 -18.40 -16.28
CA GLY A 374 26.35 -18.24 -15.61
C GLY A 374 26.34 -18.76 -14.18
N HIS A 375 25.21 -18.60 -13.49
CA HIS A 375 25.02 -19.11 -12.13
C HIS A 375 25.36 -20.59 -11.98
N TYR A 376 25.12 -21.42 -13.00
CA TYR A 376 25.47 -22.84 -12.99
C TYR A 376 26.98 -23.07 -12.82
N ASP A 377 27.80 -22.41 -13.68
CA ASP A 377 29.25 -22.55 -13.60
C ASP A 377 29.82 -22.02 -12.29
N MET A 378 29.27 -20.88 -11.83
CA MET A 378 29.65 -20.29 -10.55
C MET A 378 29.38 -21.22 -9.39
N GLN A 379 28.22 -21.87 -9.34
CA GLN A 379 27.88 -22.83 -8.29
C GLN A 379 28.68 -24.12 -8.38
N MET A 380 29.13 -24.50 -9.56
CA MET A 380 29.91 -25.75 -9.75
C MET A 380 31.41 -25.57 -9.50
N LYS A 381 31.98 -24.39 -9.81
CA LYS A 381 33.42 -24.20 -9.84
C LYS A 381 33.94 -23.11 -8.89
N HIS A 382 33.11 -22.13 -8.53
CA HIS A 382 33.52 -20.85 -7.89
C HIS A 382 32.73 -20.56 -6.62
N GLN A 383 32.71 -21.52 -5.68
CA GLN A 383 31.88 -21.40 -4.47
C GLN A 383 32.29 -20.22 -3.57
N VAL A 384 33.58 -19.88 -3.55
CA VAL A 384 34.12 -18.74 -2.79
C VAL A 384 33.62 -17.43 -3.40
N GLU A 385 33.76 -17.30 -4.72
CA GLU A 385 33.32 -16.13 -5.47
C GLU A 385 31.82 -15.95 -5.39
N TYR A 386 31.06 -17.05 -5.48
CA TYR A 386 29.60 -17.03 -5.38
C TYR A 386 29.12 -16.64 -3.98
N THR A 387 29.85 -17.04 -2.93
CA THR A 387 29.58 -16.60 -1.55
C THR A 387 29.80 -15.10 -1.41
N VAL A 388 30.90 -14.57 -1.93
CA VAL A 388 31.18 -13.13 -1.87
C VAL A 388 30.19 -12.32 -2.74
N TYR A 389 29.74 -12.89 -3.85
CA TYR A 389 28.69 -12.30 -4.68
C TYR A 389 27.41 -12.03 -3.89
N ASN A 390 26.89 -13.02 -3.16
CA ASN A 390 25.71 -12.87 -2.32
C ASN A 390 25.89 -11.82 -1.19
N VAL A 391 27.12 -11.70 -0.65
CA VAL A 391 27.44 -10.63 0.32
C VAL A 391 27.38 -9.25 -0.33
N VAL A 392 27.85 -9.12 -1.59
CA VAL A 392 27.81 -7.84 -2.32
C VAL A 392 26.37 -7.43 -2.64
N ASP A 393 25.47 -8.37 -2.94
CA ASP A 393 24.06 -8.06 -3.19
C ASP A 393 23.42 -7.40 -1.97
N VAL A 394 23.68 -7.93 -0.79
CA VAL A 394 23.21 -7.34 0.48
C VAL A 394 23.90 -6.01 0.79
N LEU A 395 25.19 -5.88 0.45
CA LEU A 395 25.94 -4.64 0.62
C LEU A 395 25.38 -3.49 -0.24
N ILE A 396 24.97 -3.78 -1.48
CA ILE A 396 24.32 -2.79 -2.36
C ILE A 396 23.06 -2.26 -1.67
N LEU A 397 22.21 -3.14 -1.13
CA LEU A 397 21.00 -2.74 -0.40
C LEU A 397 21.32 -1.82 0.77
N ARG A 398 22.33 -2.19 1.57
CA ARG A 398 22.77 -1.38 2.73
C ARG A 398 23.22 0.02 2.31
N VAL A 399 24.08 0.13 1.31
CA VAL A 399 24.63 1.43 0.89
C VAL A 399 23.52 2.29 0.26
N MET A 400 22.61 1.69 -0.48
CA MET A 400 21.43 2.38 -1.02
C MET A 400 20.55 2.92 0.12
N GLU A 401 20.27 2.12 1.17
CA GLU A 401 19.44 2.55 2.30
C GLU A 401 20.14 3.66 3.12
N LEU A 402 21.42 3.52 3.38
CA LEU A 402 22.20 4.56 4.07
C LEU A 402 22.17 5.91 3.33
N LYS A 403 22.22 5.88 2.00
CA LYS A 403 22.16 7.07 1.15
C LYS A 403 20.73 7.62 1.02
N ASN A 404 19.79 6.77 0.65
CA ASN A 404 18.45 7.18 0.23
C ASN A 404 17.47 7.32 1.40
N LYS A 405 17.70 6.60 2.50
CA LYS A 405 16.83 6.53 3.69
C LYS A 405 15.38 6.17 3.32
N ASP A 406 15.21 5.20 2.42
CA ASP A 406 13.91 4.84 1.87
C ASP A 406 12.97 4.28 2.95
N VAL A 407 13.51 3.52 3.91
CA VAL A 407 12.73 3.01 5.06
C VAL A 407 12.26 4.14 5.97
N PHE A 408 13.12 5.13 6.24
CA PHE A 408 12.70 6.31 7.00
C PHE A 408 11.58 7.07 6.29
N ASN A 409 11.72 7.26 4.98
CA ASN A 409 10.70 7.90 4.14
C ASN A 409 9.39 7.12 4.13
N LEU A 410 9.43 5.78 4.07
CA LEU A 410 8.25 4.92 4.18
C LEU A 410 7.48 5.20 5.47
N VAL A 411 8.18 5.20 6.61
CA VAL A 411 7.54 5.43 7.92
C VAL A 411 6.92 6.81 7.99
N MET A 412 7.61 7.84 7.48
CA MET A 412 7.10 9.21 7.44
C MET A 412 5.87 9.34 6.54
N LEU A 413 5.90 8.77 5.34
CA LEU A 413 4.83 8.86 4.36
C LEU A 413 3.64 7.94 4.64
N SER A 414 3.81 6.92 5.47
CA SER A 414 2.68 6.10 5.96
C SER A 414 1.72 6.88 6.86
N GLY A 415 2.19 7.98 7.46
CA GLY A 415 1.36 8.90 8.25
C GLY A 415 0.62 8.17 9.37
N ASP A 416 -0.70 8.26 9.36
CA ASP A 416 -1.59 7.65 10.36
C ASP A 416 -1.92 6.18 10.06
N SER A 417 -1.51 5.67 8.90
CA SER A 417 -1.73 4.28 8.50
C SER A 417 -0.55 3.38 8.87
N MET A 418 -0.78 2.09 8.89
CA MET A 418 0.28 1.09 8.97
C MET A 418 0.98 0.95 7.61
N MET A 419 2.19 0.40 7.60
CA MET A 419 3.04 0.36 6.40
C MET A 419 2.58 -0.66 5.36
N ASP A 420 1.83 -1.69 5.76
CA ASP A 420 1.18 -2.63 4.84
C ASP A 420 0.20 -1.93 3.90
N ALA A 421 -0.44 -0.85 4.37
CA ALA A 421 -1.32 0.00 3.58
C ALA A 421 -0.59 1.07 2.74
N PHE A 422 0.75 1.07 2.68
CA PHE A 422 1.52 2.12 1.98
C PHE A 422 1.12 2.28 0.51
N ASN A 423 0.76 1.18 -0.15
CA ASN A 423 0.29 1.17 -1.54
C ASN A 423 -1.21 1.43 -1.70
N HIS A 424 -1.96 1.55 -0.61
CA HIS A 424 -3.41 1.68 -0.63
C HIS A 424 -3.83 3.11 -0.28
N GLU A 425 -3.85 4.00 -1.29
CA GLU A 425 -4.17 5.42 -1.10
C GLU A 425 -5.51 5.64 -0.40
N ALA A 426 -6.54 4.86 -0.77
CA ALA A 426 -7.86 4.97 -0.14
C ALA A 426 -7.83 4.68 1.38
N ILE A 427 -7.04 3.70 1.82
CA ILE A 427 -6.88 3.37 3.25
C ILE A 427 -6.13 4.50 3.96
N LYS A 428 -5.06 5.02 3.35
CA LYS A 428 -4.30 6.13 3.93
C LYS A 428 -5.17 7.38 4.08
N LEU A 429 -5.91 7.74 3.03
CA LEU A 429 -6.82 8.90 3.07
C LEU A 429 -7.92 8.70 4.14
N LYS A 430 -8.52 7.52 4.21
CA LYS A 430 -9.52 7.19 5.22
C LYS A 430 -8.98 7.38 6.64
N ASN A 431 -7.79 6.87 6.94
CA ASN A 431 -7.18 6.97 8.25
C ASN A 431 -6.79 8.43 8.59
N SER A 432 -6.21 9.17 7.65
CA SER A 432 -5.87 10.58 7.84
C SER A 432 -7.12 11.43 8.02
N PHE A 433 -8.20 11.13 7.29
CA PHE A 433 -9.48 11.81 7.44
C PHE A 433 -10.11 11.53 8.81
N PHE A 434 -10.01 10.28 9.30
CA PHE A 434 -10.44 9.95 10.66
C PHE A 434 -9.70 10.79 11.72
N VAL A 435 -8.37 10.88 11.62
CA VAL A 435 -7.55 11.68 12.55
C VAL A 435 -7.91 13.17 12.49
N TYR A 436 -8.07 13.70 11.30
CA TYR A 436 -8.46 15.09 11.08
C TYR A 436 -9.83 15.39 11.70
N LEU A 437 -10.82 14.55 11.46
CA LEU A 437 -12.17 14.70 11.98
C LEU A 437 -12.25 14.54 13.50
N ASP A 438 -11.43 13.64 14.08
CA ASP A 438 -11.35 13.46 15.54
C ASP A 438 -11.02 14.79 16.23
N GLY A 439 -10.06 15.55 15.68
CA GLY A 439 -9.72 16.89 16.17
C GLY A 439 -10.83 17.93 16.04
N LYS A 440 -11.82 17.68 15.19
CA LYS A 440 -13.00 18.55 14.98
C LYS A 440 -14.23 18.09 15.77
N GLY A 441 -14.13 17.04 16.56
CA GLY A 441 -15.28 16.45 17.25
C GLY A 441 -16.25 15.71 16.33
N MET A 442 -15.73 15.24 15.18
CA MET A 442 -16.50 14.53 14.16
C MET A 442 -15.95 13.12 13.91
N VAL A 443 -16.72 12.30 13.20
CA VAL A 443 -16.34 10.95 12.78
C VAL A 443 -16.69 10.72 11.31
N PRO A 444 -15.84 9.98 10.54
CA PRO A 444 -16.12 9.68 9.15
C PRO A 444 -17.24 8.65 8.99
N GLY A 445 -17.96 8.73 7.89
CA GLY A 445 -18.88 7.69 7.45
C GLY A 445 -18.14 6.38 7.21
N THR A 446 -18.69 5.28 7.68
CA THR A 446 -18.12 3.95 7.44
C THR A 446 -18.24 3.58 5.96
N VAL A 447 -17.15 3.14 5.35
CA VAL A 447 -17.14 2.62 3.98
C VAL A 447 -17.58 1.16 4.02
N GLY A 448 -18.67 0.84 3.34
CA GLY A 448 -19.20 -0.52 3.21
C GLY A 448 -19.56 -0.82 1.76
N GLU A 449 -20.16 -1.98 1.51
CA GLU A 449 -20.87 -2.16 0.24
C GLU A 449 -22.00 -1.13 0.22
N THR A 450 -21.98 -0.26 -0.77
CA THR A 450 -23.12 0.63 -0.97
C THR A 450 -24.31 -0.21 -1.37
N LEU A 451 -25.46 0.18 -0.85
CA LEU A 451 -26.75 -0.50 -1.09
C LEU A 451 -27.10 -0.58 -2.58
N ASP A 452 -26.34 0.12 -3.38
CA ASP A 452 -26.55 0.21 -4.80
C ASP A 452 -25.19 0.17 -5.52
N GLN A 453 -24.68 -1.06 -5.75
CA GLN A 453 -23.44 -1.24 -6.54
C GLN A 453 -23.58 -0.62 -7.95
N GLU A 454 -24.77 -0.52 -8.48
CA GLU A 454 -25.03 0.21 -9.71
C GLU A 454 -24.89 1.72 -9.48
N PHE A 455 -25.39 2.24 -8.39
CA PHE A 455 -25.28 3.63 -8.03
C PHE A 455 -23.82 4.05 -7.77
N ASP A 456 -23.03 3.20 -7.15
CA ASP A 456 -21.60 3.43 -6.96
C ASP A 456 -20.80 3.38 -8.25
N LYS A 457 -21.10 2.47 -9.13
CA LYS A 457 -20.52 2.46 -10.49
C LYS A 457 -20.81 3.77 -11.23
N TRP A 458 -21.88 4.42 -10.88
CA TRP A 458 -22.30 5.70 -11.46
C TRP A 458 -21.62 6.90 -10.82
N LEU A 459 -21.42 6.87 -9.51
CA LEU A 459 -20.79 7.97 -8.77
C LEU A 459 -19.25 7.94 -8.85
N HIS A 460 -18.65 6.75 -8.90
CA HIS A 460 -17.20 6.59 -8.82
C HIS A 460 -16.46 6.85 -10.13
N ASN A 461 -17.12 6.88 -11.27
CA ASN A 461 -16.41 6.91 -12.55
C ASN A 461 -16.51 8.20 -13.32
N ARG A 462 -17.01 9.28 -12.74
CA ARG A 462 -17.22 10.48 -13.56
C ARG A 462 -16.90 11.77 -12.82
N GLY A 463 -15.62 11.97 -12.62
CA GLY A 463 -15.10 13.30 -12.56
C GLY A 463 -15.33 13.95 -13.92
N GLY A 464 -16.16 14.98 -13.97
CA GLY A 464 -16.35 15.81 -15.11
C GLY A 464 -17.03 15.17 -16.34
N ALA A 465 -17.57 15.97 -17.18
CA ALA A 465 -18.01 15.57 -18.51
C ALA A 465 -16.77 15.31 -19.37
N VAL A 466 -16.43 14.04 -19.58
CA VAL A 466 -15.46 13.68 -20.60
C VAL A 466 -16.12 13.95 -21.95
N LEU A 467 -15.74 15.03 -22.59
CA LEU A 467 -16.10 15.30 -23.96
C LEU A 467 -15.35 14.29 -24.81
N ASP A 468 -16.09 13.36 -25.40
CA ASP A 468 -15.56 12.48 -26.43
C ASP A 468 -15.09 13.35 -27.60
N PRO A 469 -13.78 13.42 -27.91
CA PRO A 469 -13.29 14.27 -28.99
C PRO A 469 -13.98 14.00 -30.32
N GLU A 470 -14.30 12.75 -30.62
CA GLU A 470 -15.01 12.39 -31.85
C GLU A 470 -16.42 12.99 -31.92
N ARG A 471 -17.09 13.13 -30.79
CA ARG A 471 -18.43 13.70 -30.69
C ARG A 471 -18.41 15.21 -30.54
N SER A 472 -17.45 15.75 -29.83
CA SER A 472 -17.26 17.19 -29.72
C SER A 472 -16.94 17.80 -31.08
N PHE A 473 -16.07 17.16 -31.86
CA PHE A 473 -15.79 17.58 -33.23
C PHE A 473 -16.95 17.32 -34.21
N ALA A 474 -17.79 16.32 -33.98
CA ALA A 474 -18.97 16.09 -34.79
C ALA A 474 -20.10 17.10 -34.53
N ASN A 475 -20.14 17.70 -33.35
CA ASN A 475 -21.13 18.68 -32.94
C ASN A 475 -20.69 20.14 -33.14
N ILE A 476 -19.43 20.42 -32.95
CA ILE A 476 -18.80 21.63 -33.42
C ILE A 476 -18.51 21.36 -34.87
N ALA A 477 -19.51 21.68 -35.72
CA ALA A 477 -19.36 21.57 -37.15
C ALA A 477 -18.16 22.43 -37.59
N VAL A 478 -17.02 21.86 -37.56
CA VAL A 478 -15.99 22.23 -38.50
C VAL A 478 -16.38 21.56 -39.81
N ALA A 479 -17.52 22.00 -40.32
CA ALA A 479 -18.04 21.56 -41.64
C ALA A 479 -16.96 21.76 -42.71
N SER A 480 -16.09 22.74 -42.54
CA SER A 480 -14.93 22.99 -43.40
C SER A 480 -13.80 21.95 -43.31
N LEU A 481 -13.76 21.11 -42.29
CA LEU A 481 -12.76 20.02 -42.22
C LEU A 481 -13.28 18.68 -42.74
N ARG A 482 -14.58 18.57 -43.02
CA ARG A 482 -15.18 17.38 -43.65
C ARG A 482 -14.96 17.31 -45.16
N GLU A 483 -14.59 18.41 -45.80
CA GLU A 483 -14.34 18.45 -47.24
C GLU A 483 -12.93 17.99 -47.63
N THR A 484 -12.04 17.78 -46.69
CA THR A 484 -10.71 17.21 -46.93
C THR A 484 -10.68 15.82 -46.33
N ASP A 485 -11.00 14.83 -47.12
CA ASP A 485 -10.84 13.43 -46.77
C ASP A 485 -9.48 13.16 -46.17
N ASP A 486 -9.42 12.40 -45.09
CA ASP A 486 -8.28 11.75 -44.44
C ASP A 486 -7.31 12.58 -43.58
N VAL A 487 -7.36 13.89 -43.52
CA VAL A 487 -6.38 14.67 -42.76
C VAL A 487 -6.99 15.37 -41.54
N GLY A 488 -8.28 15.24 -41.33
CA GLY A 488 -9.04 16.00 -40.35
C GLY A 488 -8.66 15.80 -38.87
N ARG A 489 -7.68 14.95 -38.57
CA ARG A 489 -7.25 14.67 -37.18
C ARG A 489 -5.80 15.03 -36.91
N VAL A 490 -5.08 15.62 -37.84
CA VAL A 490 -3.69 16.03 -37.65
C VAL A 490 -3.65 17.53 -37.42
N CYS A 491 -3.55 17.94 -36.17
CA CYS A 491 -3.31 19.32 -35.80
C CYS A 491 -1.81 19.59 -35.79
N ARG A 492 -1.37 20.73 -36.37
CA ARG A 492 0.00 21.21 -36.26
C ARG A 492 0.10 22.16 -35.07
N PHE A 493 1.25 22.12 -34.38
CA PHE A 493 1.51 23.00 -33.23
C PHE A 493 0.51 22.83 -32.07
N VAL A 494 0.14 21.59 -31.77
CA VAL A 494 -0.70 21.28 -30.60
C VAL A 494 0.15 21.41 -29.35
N CYS A 495 -0.33 22.17 -28.38
CA CYS A 495 0.20 22.21 -27.03
C CYS A 495 -0.82 21.52 -26.13
N ASP A 496 -0.41 20.47 -25.45
CA ASP A 496 -1.21 19.81 -24.43
C ASP A 496 -0.84 20.40 -23.07
N LEU A 497 -1.81 21.03 -22.43
CA LEU A 497 -1.66 21.60 -21.09
C LEU A 497 -2.54 20.81 -20.15
N ASP A 498 -1.91 20.02 -19.28
CA ASP A 498 -2.59 19.32 -18.21
C ASP A 498 -2.42 20.10 -16.90
N VAL A 499 -3.54 20.36 -16.24
CA VAL A 499 -3.54 21.00 -14.92
C VAL A 499 -3.44 19.92 -13.87
N THR A 500 -2.31 19.86 -13.18
CA THR A 500 -2.07 18.87 -12.12
C THR A 500 -3.17 18.91 -11.07
N SER A 501 -3.86 17.78 -10.88
CA SER A 501 -4.96 17.63 -9.92
C SER A 501 -6.11 18.62 -10.16
N GLU A 502 -6.48 18.87 -11.43
CA GLU A 502 -7.52 19.84 -11.81
C GLU A 502 -8.83 19.60 -11.05
N TYR A 503 -9.37 18.38 -11.08
CA TYR A 503 -10.62 18.06 -10.38
C TYR A 503 -10.56 18.33 -8.87
N PRO A 504 -9.58 17.79 -8.12
CA PRO A 504 -9.46 18.09 -6.69
C PRO A 504 -9.26 19.59 -6.42
N SER A 505 -8.55 20.30 -7.29
CA SER A 505 -8.35 21.73 -7.13
C SER A 505 -9.63 22.53 -7.34
N CYS A 506 -10.43 22.15 -8.33
CA CYS A 506 -11.75 22.75 -8.56
C CYS A 506 -12.71 22.42 -7.40
N ASP A 507 -12.74 21.17 -6.94
CA ASP A 507 -13.58 20.76 -5.81
C ASP A 507 -13.25 21.58 -4.55
N MET A 508 -11.96 21.80 -4.26
CA MET A 508 -11.53 22.64 -3.14
C MET A 508 -11.86 24.12 -3.36
N ALA A 509 -11.60 24.66 -4.55
CA ALA A 509 -11.82 26.07 -4.85
C ALA A 509 -13.30 26.45 -4.79
N PHE A 510 -14.17 25.57 -5.26
CA PHE A 510 -15.62 25.78 -5.28
C PHE A 510 -16.36 25.14 -4.11
N ASN A 511 -15.62 24.51 -3.17
CA ASN A 511 -16.20 23.80 -2.03
C ASN A 511 -17.25 22.76 -2.46
N ILE A 512 -16.93 21.99 -3.52
CA ILE A 512 -17.81 20.96 -4.05
C ILE A 512 -17.62 19.69 -3.23
N THR A 513 -18.57 19.38 -2.37
CA THR A 513 -18.61 18.14 -1.61
C THR A 513 -20.00 17.54 -1.68
N ARG A 514 -20.15 16.32 -1.20
CA ARG A 514 -21.46 15.67 -1.09
C ARG A 514 -22.41 16.47 -0.19
N GLU A 515 -21.88 17.10 0.87
CA GLU A 515 -22.63 17.90 1.82
C GLU A 515 -22.99 19.29 1.30
N THR A 516 -22.26 19.81 0.30
CA THR A 516 -22.51 21.15 -0.24
C THR A 516 -23.36 21.14 -1.50
N LYS A 517 -23.53 19.97 -2.18
CA LYS A 517 -24.37 19.89 -3.36
C LYS A 517 -25.85 19.88 -3.02
N LEU A 518 -26.64 20.60 -3.82
CA LEU A 518 -28.09 20.72 -3.66
C LEU A 518 -28.85 19.67 -4.45
N ALA A 519 -28.29 19.17 -5.53
CA ALA A 519 -28.90 18.16 -6.37
C ALA A 519 -27.84 17.26 -7.02
N THR A 520 -28.23 16.05 -7.35
CA THR A 520 -27.45 15.12 -8.15
C THR A 520 -28.23 14.72 -9.37
N VAL A 521 -27.61 14.84 -10.53
CA VAL A 521 -28.19 14.37 -11.77
C VAL A 521 -27.71 12.94 -12.02
N LEU A 522 -28.66 12.03 -12.13
CA LEU A 522 -28.39 10.62 -12.41
C LEU A 522 -28.54 10.36 -13.92
N ASN A 523 -27.54 9.71 -14.50
CA ASN A 523 -27.60 9.29 -15.90
C ASN A 523 -27.95 7.81 -15.97
N ILE A 524 -29.11 7.46 -16.48
CA ILE A 524 -29.64 6.10 -16.43
C ILE A 524 -29.08 5.19 -17.51
N ASP A 525 -28.60 5.70 -18.62
CA ASP A 525 -28.22 4.84 -19.73
C ASP A 525 -26.79 5.06 -20.23
N ASN A 526 -25.94 4.09 -19.90
CA ASN A 526 -24.58 4.01 -20.39
C ASN A 526 -24.44 3.25 -21.71
N THR A 527 -25.45 2.50 -22.12
CA THR A 527 -25.34 1.54 -23.21
C THR A 527 -25.63 2.18 -24.56
N ASN A 528 -26.38 3.27 -24.56
CA ASN A 528 -26.79 3.92 -25.80
C ASN A 528 -26.42 5.41 -25.79
N ARG A 529 -25.14 5.67 -25.98
CA ARG A 529 -24.58 7.03 -26.01
C ARG A 529 -25.13 7.93 -27.11
N ALA A 530 -25.83 7.35 -28.09
CA ALA A 530 -26.36 8.07 -29.22
C ALA A 530 -27.79 8.56 -28.99
N GLY A 531 -27.96 9.51 -28.07
CA GLY A 531 -29.19 10.29 -28.04
C GLY A 531 -30.05 10.21 -26.81
N LYS A 532 -29.72 9.39 -25.80
CA LYS A 532 -30.42 9.45 -24.53
C LYS A 532 -29.79 10.49 -23.63
N ILE A 533 -30.60 11.35 -23.19
CA ILE A 533 -30.35 12.50 -22.37
C ILE A 533 -30.82 12.12 -20.96
N ILE A 534 -30.28 12.76 -19.98
CA ILE A 534 -30.66 12.66 -18.59
C ILE A 534 -32.18 12.83 -18.44
N ASP A 535 -32.85 11.87 -17.84
CA ASP A 535 -34.27 12.02 -17.49
C ASP A 535 -34.38 13.00 -16.32
N VAL A 536 -35.25 13.99 -16.44
CA VAL A 536 -35.51 14.99 -15.39
C VAL A 536 -36.02 14.33 -14.12
N ASN A 537 -36.68 13.18 -14.22
CA ASN A 537 -37.13 12.41 -13.06
C ASN A 537 -35.96 11.81 -12.25
N ASP A 538 -34.78 11.75 -12.84
CA ASP A 538 -33.56 11.26 -12.18
C ASP A 538 -32.77 12.36 -11.47
N VAL A 539 -33.23 13.59 -11.52
CA VAL A 539 -32.64 14.66 -10.72
C VAL A 539 -33.03 14.45 -9.26
N ARG A 540 -32.05 14.10 -8.45
CA ARG A 540 -32.25 13.92 -7.04
C ARG A 540 -31.97 15.23 -6.32
N LEU A 541 -33.03 15.83 -5.80
CA LEU A 541 -32.95 16.96 -4.88
C LEU A 541 -32.71 16.43 -3.47
N GLU A 542 -31.83 17.07 -2.71
CA GLU A 542 -31.61 16.79 -1.28
C GLU A 542 -32.29 17.88 -0.40
N PRO A 543 -33.63 17.94 -0.42
CA PRO A 543 -34.37 19.06 0.19
C PRO A 543 -34.35 19.07 1.72
N ASN A 544 -33.85 18.00 2.34
CA ASN A 544 -33.82 17.84 3.79
C ASN A 544 -32.45 18.15 4.39
N ASP A 545 -31.52 18.70 3.61
CA ASP A 545 -30.21 19.13 4.14
C ASP A 545 -30.46 20.27 5.14
N PRO A 546 -30.11 20.12 6.42
CA PRO A 546 -30.37 21.15 7.46
C PRO A 546 -29.64 22.48 7.17
N ARG A 547 -28.60 22.47 6.31
CA ARG A 547 -27.88 23.68 5.91
C ARG A 547 -28.71 24.57 4.97
N LEU A 548 -29.72 23.99 4.33
CA LEU A 548 -30.57 24.70 3.39
C LEU A 548 -31.70 25.52 4.09
N GLY A 549 -32.09 25.15 5.31
CA GLY A 549 -33.13 25.85 6.04
C GLY A 549 -34.37 26.19 5.20
N GLU A 550 -34.72 27.48 5.14
CA GLU A 550 -35.83 27.97 4.29
C GLU A 550 -35.54 27.79 2.80
N ALA A 551 -34.26 27.82 2.36
CA ALA A 551 -33.91 27.54 0.97
C ALA A 551 -34.26 26.11 0.54
N GLY A 552 -34.17 25.10 1.43
CA GLY A 552 -34.60 23.74 1.18
C GLY A 552 -36.10 23.63 0.89
N LYS A 553 -36.93 24.48 1.52
CA LYS A 553 -38.35 24.57 1.21
C LYS A 553 -38.61 25.21 -0.13
N GLN A 554 -37.80 26.19 -0.52
CA GLN A 554 -37.88 26.84 -1.82
C GLN A 554 -37.42 25.91 -2.95
N LEU A 555 -36.44 25.03 -2.72
CA LEU A 555 -36.01 24.02 -3.69
C LEU A 555 -37.14 23.11 -4.19
N LYS A 556 -38.14 22.83 -3.36
CA LYS A 556 -39.31 22.07 -3.76
C LYS A 556 -40.21 22.79 -4.77
N ASN A 557 -40.07 24.11 -4.85
CA ASN A 557 -40.83 24.95 -5.77
C ASN A 557 -40.00 25.47 -6.95
N ILE A 558 -38.72 25.09 -7.03
CA ILE A 558 -37.90 25.43 -8.17
C ILE A 558 -38.33 24.58 -9.36
N ASP A 559 -38.48 25.22 -10.51
CA ASP A 559 -38.56 24.52 -11.78
C ASP A 559 -37.22 23.82 -12.04
N VAL A 560 -37.23 22.50 -11.82
CA VAL A 560 -36.04 21.66 -11.92
C VAL A 560 -35.38 21.77 -13.30
N ASN A 561 -36.18 21.93 -14.35
CA ASN A 561 -35.65 22.05 -15.71
C ASN A 561 -34.85 23.35 -15.88
N SER A 562 -35.37 24.46 -15.41
CA SER A 562 -34.66 25.75 -15.47
C SER A 562 -33.39 25.75 -14.64
N TRP A 563 -33.43 25.17 -13.43
CA TRP A 563 -32.26 25.04 -12.57
C TRP A 563 -31.19 24.14 -13.19
N PHE A 564 -31.60 22.99 -13.74
CA PHE A 564 -30.72 22.04 -14.40
C PHE A 564 -30.00 22.67 -15.61
N LEU A 565 -30.75 23.39 -16.44
CA LEU A 565 -30.19 24.08 -17.61
C LEU A 565 -29.22 25.19 -17.21
N ALA A 566 -29.50 25.89 -16.15
CA ALA A 566 -28.60 26.90 -15.60
C ALA A 566 -27.30 26.30 -15.04
N ALA A 567 -27.36 25.10 -14.45
CA ALA A 567 -26.21 24.40 -13.89
C ALA A 567 -25.32 23.74 -14.95
N ILE A 568 -25.87 23.38 -16.11
CA ILE A 568 -25.17 22.65 -17.20
C ILE A 568 -25.25 23.45 -18.50
N TYR A 569 -24.86 24.70 -18.46
CA TYR A 569 -24.94 25.54 -19.63
C TYR A 569 -23.86 25.23 -20.66
N VAL A 570 -24.15 24.29 -21.55
CA VAL A 570 -23.42 24.06 -22.79
C VAL A 570 -24.44 24.13 -23.91
N LYS A 571 -24.31 25.06 -24.84
CA LYS A 571 -25.29 25.35 -25.90
C LYS A 571 -25.83 24.11 -26.61
N SER A 572 -24.94 23.20 -27.01
CA SER A 572 -25.32 21.95 -27.69
C SER A 572 -26.11 20.99 -26.78
N ASN A 573 -25.81 20.94 -25.51
CA ASN A 573 -26.52 20.09 -24.54
C ASN A 573 -27.88 20.67 -24.20
N VAL A 574 -27.99 22.00 -24.06
CA VAL A 574 -29.25 22.69 -23.80
C VAL A 574 -30.28 22.40 -24.91
N MET A 575 -29.85 22.49 -26.16
CA MET A 575 -30.76 22.19 -27.30
C MET A 575 -31.20 20.74 -27.32
N ARG A 576 -30.33 19.81 -27.00
CA ARG A 576 -30.67 18.38 -26.94
C ARG A 576 -31.60 18.08 -25.77
N LEU A 577 -31.34 18.63 -24.60
CA LEU A 577 -32.18 18.52 -23.43
C LEU A 577 -33.55 19.11 -23.68
N ALA A 578 -33.62 20.30 -24.25
CA ALA A 578 -34.88 20.95 -24.62
C ALA A 578 -35.73 20.05 -25.51
N LYS A 579 -35.14 19.44 -26.54
CA LYS A 579 -35.84 18.54 -27.44
C LYS A 579 -36.33 17.24 -26.77
N THR A 580 -35.48 16.62 -25.90
CA THR A 580 -35.80 15.33 -25.28
C THR A 580 -36.88 15.47 -24.22
N PHE A 581 -36.81 16.53 -23.42
CA PHE A 581 -37.75 16.74 -22.32
C PHE A 581 -38.91 17.66 -22.68
N SER A 582 -39.07 18.00 -23.94
CA SER A 582 -40.08 18.97 -24.39
C SER A 582 -39.95 20.30 -23.67
N LEU A 583 -38.70 20.71 -23.41
CA LEU A 583 -38.38 22.00 -22.77
C LEU A 583 -38.53 23.13 -23.79
N PRO A 584 -38.54 24.39 -23.31
CA PRO A 584 -38.51 25.58 -24.16
C PRO A 584 -37.39 25.58 -25.21
N SER A 585 -37.53 26.35 -26.24
CA SER A 585 -36.49 26.58 -27.22
C SER A 585 -35.25 27.21 -26.57
N TYR A 586 -34.11 27.21 -27.29
CA TYR A 586 -32.88 27.80 -26.76
C TYR A 586 -33.07 29.28 -26.36
N ASP A 587 -33.78 30.08 -27.19
CA ASP A 587 -34.01 31.49 -26.88
C ASP A 587 -34.91 31.68 -25.64
N GLU A 588 -35.88 30.78 -25.43
CA GLU A 588 -36.71 30.77 -24.23
C GLU A 588 -35.93 30.36 -23.00
N VAL A 589 -34.99 29.39 -23.14
CA VAL A 589 -34.10 28.98 -22.07
C VAL A 589 -33.15 30.13 -21.70
N ASP A 590 -32.58 30.82 -22.68
CA ASP A 590 -31.76 32.00 -22.44
C ASP A 590 -32.54 33.10 -21.69
N ALA A 591 -33.79 33.32 -22.08
CA ALA A 591 -34.62 34.28 -21.38
C ALA A 591 -34.92 33.88 -19.93
N ILE A 592 -35.17 32.57 -19.69
CA ILE A 592 -35.36 32.01 -18.34
C ILE A 592 -34.10 32.16 -17.50
N ILE A 593 -32.92 31.83 -18.07
CA ILE A 593 -31.62 31.97 -17.38
C ILE A 593 -31.36 33.45 -17.06
N ALA A 594 -31.52 34.35 -18.04
CA ALA A 594 -31.33 35.77 -17.86
C ALA A 594 -32.23 36.38 -16.76
N GLN A 595 -33.45 35.86 -16.66
CA GLN A 595 -34.39 36.29 -15.63
C GLN A 595 -34.12 35.72 -14.23
N LYS A 596 -33.80 34.44 -14.17
CA LYS A 596 -33.66 33.72 -12.87
C LYS A 596 -32.23 33.75 -12.33
N TYR A 597 -31.25 33.80 -13.20
CA TYR A 597 -29.81 33.68 -12.88
C TYR A 597 -28.99 34.73 -13.68
N PRO A 598 -29.26 36.02 -13.47
CA PRO A 598 -28.59 37.08 -14.24
C PRO A 598 -27.06 37.04 -14.11
N GLU A 599 -26.53 36.51 -13.02
CA GLU A 599 -25.09 36.33 -12.81
C GLU A 599 -24.44 35.32 -13.76
N LEU A 600 -25.21 34.41 -14.34
CA LEU A 600 -24.71 33.42 -15.32
C LEU A 600 -24.74 33.96 -16.76
N CYS A 601 -25.30 35.17 -16.96
CA CYS A 601 -25.51 35.71 -18.30
C CYS A 601 -24.39 36.64 -18.77
N THR A 602 -23.34 36.85 -17.96
CA THR A 602 -22.40 37.93 -18.24
C THR A 602 -21.55 37.70 -19.47
N ASP A 603 -21.19 36.46 -19.85
CA ASP A 603 -20.32 36.25 -21.02
C ASP A 603 -20.65 35.02 -21.88
N LEU A 604 -21.38 34.04 -21.34
CA LEU A 604 -21.66 32.78 -22.05
C LEU A 604 -22.84 32.88 -23.03
N VAL A 605 -23.73 33.84 -22.83
CA VAL A 605 -24.92 34.05 -23.66
C VAL A 605 -24.64 34.96 -24.88
N THR A 606 -23.56 35.72 -24.84
CA THR A 606 -23.23 36.70 -25.89
C THR A 606 -22.32 36.15 -26.99
N GLU A 607 -21.70 35.02 -26.85
CA GLU A 607 -21.01 34.36 -27.97
C GLU A 607 -22.01 33.66 -28.89
N LYS A 608 -22.73 34.47 -29.65
CA LYS A 608 -23.32 34.06 -30.91
C LYS A 608 -22.20 33.88 -31.91
N ALA A 609 -21.65 32.66 -32.02
CA ALA A 609 -20.84 32.27 -33.15
C ALA A 609 -21.69 31.40 -34.09
#